data_22de3f39dc2b447f287afbca26a4cb69
#
_entry.id   22de3f39dc2b447f287afbca26a4cb69
#
_cell.length_a   1.000
_cell.length_b   1.000
_cell.length_c   1.000
_cell.angle_alpha   90.00
_cell.angle_beta   90.00
_cell.angle_gamma   90.00
#
_symmetry.space_group_name_H-M   'P 1'
#
loop_
_entity.id
_entity.type
_entity.pdbx_description
1 polymer ?
#
loop_
_entity_poly.entity_id
_entity_poly.type
_entity_poly.pdbx_seq_one_letter_code
_entity_poly.pdbx_strand_id
1 'polypeptide(L)'
;MSKNEFITTVGTLAMAEKANRSRWVLPSVCIAQAALESGWNLKAKTLFGIKGNGNNLNTTEYINGKYVMVTAAFKSFPSVAAAVHGYYDLICKSPRYAGAVNNPDFRSVARAIKNGGYATDPGYADKIIRIIIDNHLTSFDYCYLEKTKTPDNVTFHNGRDYIVTPDIGLNVRKNHAKNAKKVKAYPKGTIFTCLESFLTSDGSVWVRTPSGWVCGYDGTVNCYYAKEKQ
;
A
#
# COMPACT_ATOMS: atom_id res chain seq x y z
N MET A 1 -3.28 -19.08 4.68
CA MET A 1 -3.51 -17.66 4.28
C MET A 1 -2.70 -17.39 3.03
N SER A 2 -3.31 -16.81 2.02
CA SER A 2 -2.63 -16.49 0.78
C SER A 2 -1.85 -15.16 0.90
N LYS A 3 -0.85 -14.96 0.03
CA LYS A 3 -0.10 -13.69 -0.06
C LYS A 3 -1.03 -12.52 -0.40
N ASN A 4 -2.03 -12.74 -1.27
CA ASN A 4 -3.01 -11.72 -1.62
C ASN A 4 -3.88 -11.31 -0.43
N GLU A 5 -4.30 -12.26 0.40
CA GLU A 5 -5.04 -11.97 1.64
C GLU A 5 -4.21 -11.12 2.60
N PHE A 6 -2.91 -11.41 2.75
CA PHE A 6 -2.00 -10.60 3.54
C PHE A 6 -1.92 -9.16 3.02
N ILE A 7 -1.66 -9.00 1.71
CA ILE A 7 -1.53 -7.70 1.04
C ILE A 7 -2.82 -6.89 1.22
N THR A 8 -3.98 -7.50 0.94
CA THR A 8 -5.27 -6.81 1.05
C THR A 8 -5.54 -6.39 2.49
N THR A 9 -5.32 -7.27 3.47
CA THR A 9 -5.59 -6.98 4.88
C THR A 9 -4.73 -5.82 5.39
N VAL A 10 -3.41 -5.92 5.23
CA VAL A 10 -2.49 -4.86 5.70
C VAL A 10 -2.67 -3.58 4.88
N GLY A 11 -2.88 -3.71 3.57
CA GLY A 11 -3.06 -2.58 2.66
C GLY A 11 -4.29 -1.75 2.98
N THR A 12 -5.44 -2.38 3.20
CA THR A 12 -6.68 -1.67 3.58
C THR A 12 -6.50 -0.89 4.89
N LEU A 13 -5.87 -1.52 5.89
CA LEU A 13 -5.59 -0.86 7.16
C LEU A 13 -4.59 0.31 7.01
N ALA A 14 -3.54 0.12 6.21
CA ALA A 14 -2.55 1.16 5.94
C ALA A 14 -3.13 2.36 5.18
N MET A 15 -4.02 2.11 4.21
CA MET A 15 -4.75 3.18 3.52
C MET A 15 -5.64 3.97 4.47
N ALA A 16 -6.36 3.28 5.37
CA ALA A 16 -7.19 3.92 6.39
C ALA A 16 -6.36 4.80 7.34
N GLU A 17 -5.20 4.32 7.78
CA GLU A 17 -4.27 5.12 8.60
C GLU A 17 -3.79 6.36 7.86
N LYS A 18 -3.37 6.23 6.59
CA LYS A 18 -2.95 7.37 5.75
C LYS A 18 -4.06 8.40 5.60
N ALA A 19 -5.29 7.96 5.32
CA ALA A 19 -6.45 8.85 5.09
C ALA A 19 -6.87 9.65 6.33
N ASN A 20 -6.60 9.13 7.54
CA ASN A 20 -7.02 9.72 8.80
C ASN A 20 -5.91 10.52 9.52
N ARG A 21 -4.75 10.73 8.87
CA ARG A 21 -3.59 11.39 9.49
C ARG A 21 -3.09 12.58 8.65
N SER A 22 -2.68 13.64 9.31
CA SER A 22 -1.93 14.75 8.70
C SER A 22 -0.47 14.37 8.44
N ARG A 23 0.07 13.44 9.21
CA ARG A 23 1.41 12.85 9.05
C ARG A 23 1.27 11.37 8.72
N TRP A 24 1.74 10.97 7.56
CA TRP A 24 1.54 9.62 7.05
C TRP A 24 2.83 9.05 6.43
N VAL A 25 2.86 7.74 6.28
CA VAL A 25 3.83 6.99 5.49
C VAL A 25 3.08 6.23 4.41
N LEU A 26 3.75 5.91 3.31
CA LEU A 26 3.14 5.21 2.18
C LEU A 26 2.63 3.81 2.57
N PRO A 27 1.36 3.47 2.25
CA PRO A 27 0.81 2.14 2.45
C PRO A 27 1.65 1.02 1.83
N SER A 28 2.21 1.21 0.63
CA SER A 28 3.10 0.24 -0.02
C SER A 28 4.30 -0.12 0.85
N VAL A 29 4.89 0.88 1.51
CA VAL A 29 6.03 0.67 2.42
C VAL A 29 5.59 -0.06 3.68
N CYS A 30 4.44 0.31 4.26
CA CYS A 30 3.86 -0.40 5.40
C CYS A 30 3.63 -1.88 5.09
N ILE A 31 3.00 -2.20 3.94
CA ILE A 31 2.78 -3.60 3.50
C ILE A 31 4.10 -4.33 3.34
N ALA A 32 5.09 -3.73 2.67
CA ALA A 32 6.38 -4.35 2.40
C ALA A 32 7.18 -4.62 3.68
N GLN A 33 7.17 -3.70 4.66
CA GLN A 33 7.79 -3.92 5.96
C GLN A 33 7.08 -5.03 6.73
N ALA A 34 5.75 -5.00 6.82
CA ALA A 34 4.99 -6.07 7.45
C ALA A 34 5.30 -7.43 6.83
N ALA A 35 5.39 -7.51 5.49
CA ALA A 35 5.71 -8.73 4.78
C ALA A 35 7.14 -9.23 5.07
N LEU A 36 8.13 -8.33 5.07
CA LEU A 36 9.53 -8.67 5.35
C LEU A 36 9.72 -9.17 6.78
N GLU A 37 9.15 -8.46 7.76
CA GLU A 37 9.33 -8.76 9.19
C GLU A 37 8.54 -10.01 9.65
N SER A 38 7.38 -10.29 9.06
CA SER A 38 6.51 -11.40 9.46
C SER A 38 6.62 -12.64 8.56
N GLY A 39 7.35 -12.57 7.43
CA GLY A 39 7.34 -13.63 6.43
C GLY A 39 5.95 -13.85 5.80
N TRP A 40 5.18 -12.78 5.55
CA TRP A 40 3.81 -12.83 5.03
C TRP A 40 2.80 -13.50 5.96
N ASN A 41 3.02 -13.43 7.27
CA ASN A 41 2.19 -14.11 8.26
C ASN A 41 1.49 -13.11 9.19
N LEU A 42 0.16 -12.92 9.05
CA LEU A 42 -0.64 -12.07 9.95
C LEU A 42 -0.71 -12.59 11.40
N LYS A 43 -0.41 -13.86 11.62
CA LYS A 43 -0.38 -14.50 12.95
C LYS A 43 1.01 -14.46 13.59
N ALA A 44 2.00 -13.79 12.95
CA ALA A 44 3.33 -13.64 13.53
C ALA A 44 3.25 -12.94 14.89
N LYS A 45 4.11 -13.34 15.84
CA LYS A 45 4.18 -12.74 17.19
C LYS A 45 4.47 -11.24 17.15
N THR A 46 5.12 -10.80 16.07
CA THR A 46 5.32 -9.39 15.75
C THR A 46 5.18 -9.18 14.24
N LEU A 47 4.32 -8.26 13.83
CA LEU A 47 4.07 -7.98 12.41
C LEU A 47 5.13 -7.06 11.79
N PHE A 48 5.70 -6.16 12.60
CA PHE A 48 6.63 -5.12 12.14
C PHE A 48 8.01 -5.16 12.84
N GLY A 49 8.28 -6.11 13.73
CA GLY A 49 9.56 -6.13 14.44
C GLY A 49 9.81 -4.87 15.30
N ILE A 50 8.76 -4.21 15.81
CA ILE A 50 8.90 -3.00 16.63
C ILE A 50 9.47 -3.38 17.98
N LYS A 51 10.69 -2.87 18.29
CA LYS A 51 11.33 -3.08 19.61
C LYS A 51 10.55 -2.40 20.74
N GLY A 52 10.48 -3.01 21.90
CA GLY A 52 9.82 -2.51 23.10
C GLY A 52 9.37 -3.62 24.03
N ASN A 53 8.69 -3.26 25.13
CA ASN A 53 8.20 -4.24 26.10
C ASN A 53 7.18 -5.19 25.46
N GLY A 54 7.44 -6.51 25.53
CA GLY A 54 6.58 -7.55 24.96
C GLY A 54 7.31 -8.88 24.83
N ASN A 55 7.23 -9.50 23.64
CA ASN A 55 7.82 -10.82 23.42
C ASN A 55 9.33 -10.76 23.22
N ASN A 56 10.08 -11.57 23.99
CA ASN A 56 11.51 -11.81 23.71
C ASN A 56 11.63 -12.82 22.56
N LEU A 57 12.24 -12.42 21.46
CA LEU A 57 12.42 -13.23 20.27
C LEU A 57 13.88 -13.21 19.82
N ASN A 58 14.35 -14.32 19.30
CA ASN A 58 15.64 -14.36 18.61
C ASN A 58 15.49 -13.67 17.25
N THR A 59 16.42 -12.79 16.97
CA THR A 59 16.49 -12.04 15.70
C THR A 59 17.95 -11.97 15.26
N THR A 60 18.16 -11.70 13.98
CA THR A 60 19.51 -11.55 13.42
C THR A 60 19.79 -10.06 13.20
N GLU A 61 20.84 -9.55 13.81
CA GLU A 61 21.32 -8.16 13.65
C GLU A 61 22.65 -8.16 12.89
N TYR A 62 22.87 -7.12 12.09
CA TYR A 62 24.15 -6.91 11.41
C TYR A 62 25.04 -6.03 12.29
N ILE A 63 26.06 -6.65 12.89
CA ILE A 63 26.97 -6.01 13.86
C ILE A 63 28.42 -6.23 13.41
N ASN A 64 29.19 -5.15 13.30
CA ASN A 64 30.62 -5.18 12.91
C ASN A 64 30.90 -6.03 11.66
N GLY A 65 30.06 -5.86 10.61
CA GLY A 65 30.24 -6.56 9.33
C GLY A 65 29.75 -8.01 9.29
N LYS A 66 29.08 -8.50 10.34
CA LYS A 66 28.60 -9.89 10.44
C LYS A 66 27.16 -9.96 10.92
N TYR A 67 26.45 -10.97 10.47
CA TYR A 67 25.11 -11.30 11.00
C TYR A 67 25.26 -12.09 12.30
N VAL A 68 24.70 -11.56 13.38
CA VAL A 68 24.78 -12.13 14.73
C VAL A 68 23.36 -12.37 15.26
N MET A 69 23.12 -13.56 15.81
CA MET A 69 21.86 -13.83 16.49
C MET A 69 21.82 -13.19 17.86
N VAL A 70 20.78 -12.43 18.13
CA VAL A 70 20.55 -11.76 19.41
C VAL A 70 19.13 -11.98 19.88
N THR A 71 18.89 -11.88 21.19
CA THR A 71 17.54 -11.87 21.74
C THR A 71 17.12 -10.43 22.00
N ALA A 72 15.97 -10.02 21.46
CA ALA A 72 15.43 -8.67 21.65
C ALA A 72 13.96 -8.74 22.05
N ALA A 73 13.50 -7.74 22.81
CA ALA A 73 12.10 -7.57 23.17
C ALA A 73 11.35 -6.81 22.10
N PHE A 74 10.22 -7.35 21.65
CA PHE A 74 9.38 -6.77 20.61
C PHE A 74 7.97 -6.51 21.15
N LYS A 75 7.37 -5.37 20.75
CA LYS A 75 6.00 -5.02 21.11
C LYS A 75 5.02 -6.07 20.59
N SER A 76 4.09 -6.44 21.44
CA SER A 76 2.92 -7.25 21.08
C SER A 76 1.71 -6.34 20.87
N PHE A 77 0.89 -6.68 19.88
CA PHE A 77 -0.33 -5.95 19.55
C PHE A 77 -1.52 -6.91 19.56
N PRO A 78 -2.70 -6.49 20.05
CA PRO A 78 -3.87 -7.36 20.17
C PRO A 78 -4.51 -7.73 18.83
N SER A 79 -4.19 -7.00 17.74
CA SER A 79 -4.72 -7.26 16.42
C SER A 79 -3.78 -6.72 15.33
N VAL A 80 -4.01 -7.15 14.07
CA VAL A 80 -3.31 -6.60 12.90
C VAL A 80 -3.58 -5.10 12.77
N ALA A 81 -4.80 -4.64 13.01
CA ALA A 81 -5.14 -3.21 12.98
C ALA A 81 -4.36 -2.42 14.03
N ALA A 82 -4.25 -2.92 15.25
CA ALA A 82 -3.46 -2.28 16.31
C ALA A 82 -1.96 -2.26 15.96
N ALA A 83 -1.44 -3.30 15.31
CA ALA A 83 -0.05 -3.35 14.86
C ALA A 83 0.23 -2.31 13.75
N VAL A 84 -0.66 -2.19 12.76
CA VAL A 84 -0.57 -1.17 11.70
C VAL A 84 -0.65 0.24 12.29
N HIS A 85 -1.60 0.49 13.21
CA HIS A 85 -1.69 1.76 13.92
C HIS A 85 -0.39 2.10 14.67
N GLY A 86 0.14 1.14 15.44
CA GLY A 86 1.40 1.31 16.18
C GLY A 86 2.61 1.55 15.28
N TYR A 87 2.64 0.95 14.10
CA TYR A 87 3.66 1.20 13.08
C TYR A 87 3.57 2.65 12.57
N TYR A 88 2.38 3.14 12.20
CA TYR A 88 2.19 4.52 11.77
C TYR A 88 2.58 5.51 12.87
N ASP A 89 2.23 5.22 14.12
CA ASP A 89 2.65 6.04 15.26
C ASP A 89 4.17 6.10 15.41
N LEU A 90 4.86 4.97 15.28
CA LEU A 90 6.31 4.92 15.33
C LEU A 90 6.95 5.77 14.24
N ILE A 91 6.56 5.56 12.97
CA ILE A 91 7.18 6.24 11.84
C ILE A 91 6.82 7.73 11.83
N CYS A 92 5.56 8.07 12.04
CA CYS A 92 5.09 9.45 11.92
C CYS A 92 5.47 10.35 13.11
N LYS A 93 5.65 9.78 14.31
CA LYS A 93 5.97 10.55 15.52
C LYS A 93 7.47 10.63 15.83
N SER A 94 8.27 9.66 15.37
CA SER A 94 9.71 9.64 15.63
C SER A 94 10.50 10.60 14.72
N PRO A 95 11.27 11.54 15.26
CA PRO A 95 12.06 12.48 14.46
C PRO A 95 13.07 11.80 13.52
N ARG A 96 13.62 10.65 13.91
CA ARG A 96 14.58 9.88 13.10
C ARG A 96 14.03 9.39 11.76
N TYR A 97 12.70 9.33 11.61
CA TYR A 97 12.02 8.94 10.37
C TYR A 97 11.38 10.12 9.62
N ALA A 98 11.74 11.36 9.96
CA ALA A 98 11.14 12.56 9.36
C ALA A 98 11.17 12.57 7.83
N GLY A 99 12.25 12.05 7.21
CA GLY A 99 12.35 11.94 5.75
C GLY A 99 11.42 10.94 5.08
N ALA A 100 10.76 10.07 5.88
CA ALA A 100 9.76 9.13 5.39
C ALA A 100 8.33 9.68 5.47
N VAL A 101 8.11 10.73 6.26
CA VAL A 101 6.78 11.27 6.53
C VAL A 101 6.35 12.21 5.41
N ASN A 102 5.10 12.02 4.93
CA ASN A 102 4.49 12.80 3.85
C ASN A 102 5.31 12.81 2.54
N ASN A 103 6.11 11.78 2.32
CA ASN A 103 6.96 11.63 1.14
C ASN A 103 6.29 10.68 0.15
N PRO A 104 6.01 11.10 -1.11
CA PRO A 104 5.31 10.28 -2.10
C PRO A 104 6.21 9.28 -2.84
N ASP A 105 7.54 9.36 -2.69
CA ASP A 105 8.47 8.42 -3.33
C ASP A 105 8.85 7.27 -2.39
N PHE A 106 8.33 6.08 -2.67
CA PHE A 106 8.56 4.90 -1.84
C PHE A 106 10.04 4.49 -1.72
N ARG A 107 10.87 4.80 -2.73
CA ARG A 107 12.31 4.51 -2.68
C ARG A 107 13.01 5.40 -1.67
N SER A 108 12.68 6.68 -1.68
CA SER A 108 13.19 7.64 -0.69
C SER A 108 12.68 7.31 0.71
N VAL A 109 11.40 6.93 0.84
CA VAL A 109 10.80 6.49 2.12
C VAL A 109 11.52 5.27 2.68
N ALA A 110 11.75 4.23 1.88
CA ALA A 110 12.45 3.02 2.32
C ALA A 110 13.88 3.33 2.81
N ARG A 111 14.61 4.20 2.09
CA ARG A 111 15.94 4.65 2.50
C ARG A 111 15.92 5.49 3.78
N ALA A 112 14.95 6.40 3.92
CA ALA A 112 14.80 7.23 5.11
C ALA A 112 14.52 6.37 6.36
N ILE A 113 13.67 5.36 6.25
CA ILE A 113 13.37 4.41 7.33
C ILE A 113 14.63 3.63 7.71
N LYS A 114 15.37 3.11 6.75
CA LYS A 114 16.64 2.41 6.99
C LYS A 114 17.66 3.33 7.66
N ASN A 115 17.85 4.54 7.14
CA ASN A 115 18.80 5.52 7.69
C ASN A 115 18.41 6.01 9.09
N GLY A 116 17.09 6.02 9.39
CA GLY A 116 16.57 6.26 10.73
C GLY A 116 16.79 5.11 11.71
N GLY A 117 17.48 4.04 11.30
CA GLY A 117 17.88 2.93 12.16
C GLY A 117 16.72 1.95 12.47
N TYR A 118 15.82 1.73 11.53
CA TYR A 118 14.77 0.71 11.70
C TYR A 118 15.36 -0.70 11.73
N ALA A 119 16.33 -0.97 10.86
CA ALA A 119 17.06 -2.23 10.78
C ALA A 119 18.56 -2.00 10.62
N THR A 120 19.37 -2.94 11.12
CA THR A 120 20.83 -2.92 11.00
C THR A 120 21.32 -3.43 9.65
N ASP A 121 20.53 -4.26 8.97
CA ASP A 121 20.84 -4.83 7.66
C ASP A 121 21.09 -3.74 6.61
N PRO A 122 22.30 -3.69 5.98
CA PRO A 122 22.61 -2.71 4.96
C PRO A 122 21.70 -2.79 3.73
N GLY A 123 21.21 -3.99 3.37
CA GLY A 123 20.32 -4.25 2.25
C GLY A 123 18.84 -4.04 2.54
N TYR A 124 18.47 -3.53 3.73
CA TYR A 124 17.08 -3.44 4.16
C TYR A 124 16.19 -2.64 3.21
N ALA A 125 16.65 -1.43 2.81
CA ALA A 125 15.88 -0.58 1.91
C ALA A 125 15.63 -1.24 0.55
N ASP A 126 16.62 -1.93 -0.01
CA ASP A 126 16.50 -2.60 -1.31
C ASP A 126 15.54 -3.80 -1.24
N LYS A 127 15.51 -4.53 -0.10
CA LYS A 127 14.53 -5.60 0.14
C LYS A 127 13.10 -5.03 0.15
N ILE A 128 12.86 -3.92 0.85
CA ILE A 128 11.56 -3.23 0.86
C ILE A 128 11.16 -2.79 -0.55
N ILE A 129 12.06 -2.11 -1.27
CA ILE A 129 11.84 -1.64 -2.64
C ILE A 129 11.48 -2.81 -3.57
N ARG A 130 12.20 -3.93 -3.48
CA ARG A 130 11.94 -5.12 -4.28
C ARG A 130 10.55 -5.69 -3.98
N ILE A 131 10.18 -5.85 -2.70
CA ILE A 131 8.85 -6.35 -2.32
C ILE A 131 7.75 -5.45 -2.91
N ILE A 132 7.92 -4.13 -2.88
CA ILE A 132 6.95 -3.18 -3.43
C ILE A 132 6.79 -3.38 -4.95
N ILE A 133 7.91 -3.49 -5.68
CA ILE A 133 7.90 -3.64 -7.14
C ILE A 133 7.32 -4.98 -7.56
N ASP A 134 7.83 -6.08 -6.98
CA ASP A 134 7.46 -7.45 -7.35
C ASP A 134 5.98 -7.77 -7.07
N ASN A 135 5.37 -7.04 -6.14
CA ASN A 135 3.97 -7.23 -5.75
C ASN A 135 3.05 -6.07 -6.14
N HIS A 136 3.55 -5.11 -6.95
CA HIS A 136 2.78 -3.96 -7.44
C HIS A 136 2.08 -3.15 -6.33
N LEU A 137 2.73 -3.01 -5.15
CA LEU A 137 2.10 -2.44 -3.96
C LEU A 137 1.83 -0.94 -4.06
N THR A 138 2.45 -0.23 -5.01
CA THR A 138 2.22 1.21 -5.20
C THR A 138 0.77 1.56 -5.53
N SER A 139 -0.04 0.60 -5.97
CA SER A 139 -1.48 0.81 -6.14
C SER A 139 -2.18 1.27 -4.87
N PHE A 140 -1.71 0.83 -3.69
CA PHE A 140 -2.25 1.25 -2.39
C PHE A 140 -1.89 2.69 -2.02
N ASP A 141 -0.83 3.26 -2.58
CA ASP A 141 -0.37 4.61 -2.23
C ASP A 141 -1.28 5.72 -2.78
N TYR A 142 -1.97 5.43 -3.88
CA TYR A 142 -2.76 6.37 -4.67
C TYR A 142 -4.26 6.12 -4.58
N CYS A 143 -4.68 5.18 -3.71
CA CYS A 143 -6.07 4.90 -3.47
C CYS A 143 -6.78 6.06 -2.76
N TYR A 144 -7.92 6.43 -3.29
CA TYR A 144 -8.87 7.31 -2.62
C TYR A 144 -9.93 6.46 -1.90
N LEU A 145 -9.86 6.42 -0.56
CA LEU A 145 -10.90 5.80 0.25
C LEU A 145 -12.10 6.77 0.36
N GLU A 146 -13.17 6.51 -0.34
CA GLU A 146 -14.43 7.18 -0.02
C GLU A 146 -14.95 6.65 1.32
N LYS A 147 -15.11 7.54 2.29
CA LYS A 147 -15.49 7.21 3.68
C LYS A 147 -16.89 6.59 3.84
N THR A 148 -17.69 6.43 2.77
CA THR A 148 -19.14 6.23 2.90
C THR A 148 -19.80 5.23 1.95
N LYS A 149 -19.09 4.34 1.25
CA LYS A 149 -19.80 3.33 0.42
C LYS A 149 -19.28 1.92 0.65
N THR A 150 -20.18 1.07 1.13
CA THR A 150 -20.06 -0.38 1.13
C THR A 150 -19.95 -0.92 -0.31
N PRO A 151 -19.27 -2.05 -0.54
CA PRO A 151 -19.00 -2.60 -1.89
C PRO A 151 -20.20 -2.88 -2.79
N ASP A 152 -21.41 -2.88 -2.25
CA ASP A 152 -22.62 -3.33 -2.97
C ASP A 152 -23.11 -2.42 -4.09
N ASN A 153 -22.53 -1.21 -4.27
CA ASN A 153 -23.00 -0.25 -5.28
C ASN A 153 -21.88 0.56 -5.97
N VAL A 154 -20.77 -0.07 -6.33
CA VAL A 154 -19.77 0.59 -7.18
C VAL A 154 -20.28 0.65 -8.61
N THR A 155 -20.79 1.80 -9.02
CA THR A 155 -21.33 2.00 -10.37
C THR A 155 -20.62 3.13 -11.09
N PHE A 156 -20.20 2.86 -12.32
CA PHE A 156 -19.80 3.89 -13.28
C PHE A 156 -20.92 3.98 -14.34
N HIS A 157 -21.52 5.16 -14.43
CA HIS A 157 -22.69 5.37 -15.30
C HIS A 157 -22.24 5.77 -16.71
N ASN A 158 -22.81 5.12 -17.71
CA ASN A 158 -22.57 5.43 -19.12
C ASN A 158 -22.97 6.88 -19.43
N GLY A 159 -22.12 7.59 -20.20
CA GLY A 159 -22.32 8.98 -20.56
C GLY A 159 -21.90 10.01 -19.49
N ARG A 160 -21.49 9.56 -18.30
CA ARG A 160 -20.99 10.46 -17.26
C ARG A 160 -19.48 10.63 -17.37
N ASP A 161 -19.01 11.80 -16.93
CA ASP A 161 -17.60 12.13 -16.89
C ASP A 161 -17.00 11.80 -15.52
N TYR A 162 -15.78 11.26 -15.57
CA TYR A 162 -14.98 10.90 -14.40
C TYR A 162 -13.61 11.54 -14.47
N ILE A 163 -13.06 11.86 -13.30
CA ILE A 163 -11.74 12.46 -13.16
C ILE A 163 -10.76 11.47 -12.53
N VAL A 164 -9.56 11.35 -13.11
CA VAL A 164 -8.47 10.50 -12.57
C VAL A 164 -7.93 11.11 -11.28
N THR A 165 -7.91 10.31 -10.21
CA THR A 165 -7.52 10.77 -8.87
C THR A 165 -6.08 10.42 -8.47
N PRO A 166 -5.46 9.29 -8.87
CA PRO A 166 -4.09 8.96 -8.45
C PRO A 166 -3.04 9.90 -9.04
N ASP A 167 -2.06 10.29 -8.23
CA ASP A 167 -0.94 11.15 -8.65
C ASP A 167 -0.10 10.55 -9.78
N ILE A 168 0.05 9.23 -9.80
CA ILE A 168 0.73 8.52 -10.91
C ILE A 168 -0.12 8.37 -12.17
N GLY A 169 -1.36 8.87 -12.12
CA GLY A 169 -2.31 8.69 -13.21
C GLY A 169 -2.91 7.28 -13.28
N LEU A 170 -3.53 6.96 -14.39
CA LEU A 170 -4.27 5.72 -14.60
C LEU A 170 -3.90 5.09 -15.95
N ASN A 171 -3.52 3.82 -15.93
CA ASN A 171 -3.18 3.10 -17.17
C ASN A 171 -4.44 2.82 -17.99
N VAL A 172 -4.41 3.20 -19.26
CA VAL A 172 -5.38 2.81 -20.29
C VAL A 172 -4.90 1.51 -20.93
N ARG A 173 -5.77 0.51 -20.98
CA ARG A 173 -5.44 -0.82 -21.47
C ARG A 173 -6.34 -1.24 -22.63
N LYS A 174 -5.87 -2.21 -23.39
CA LYS A 174 -6.61 -2.72 -24.55
C LYS A 174 -7.89 -3.47 -24.15
N ASN A 175 -7.88 -4.13 -22.97
CA ASN A 175 -9.00 -4.88 -22.40
C ASN A 175 -9.14 -4.58 -20.90
N HIS A 176 -10.25 -4.99 -20.30
CA HIS A 176 -10.58 -4.86 -18.87
C HIS A 176 -9.86 -5.91 -18.01
N ALA A 177 -8.52 -5.93 -18.06
CA ALA A 177 -7.68 -6.84 -17.26
C ALA A 177 -6.37 -6.16 -16.85
N LYS A 178 -5.90 -6.43 -15.62
CA LYS A 178 -4.67 -5.85 -15.04
C LYS A 178 -3.42 -6.18 -15.85
N ASN A 179 -3.37 -7.33 -16.51
CA ASN A 179 -2.28 -7.79 -17.39
C ASN A 179 -2.45 -7.44 -18.87
N ALA A 180 -3.58 -6.82 -19.25
CA ALA A 180 -3.79 -6.40 -20.64
C ALA A 180 -2.77 -5.34 -21.09
N LYS A 181 -2.43 -5.36 -22.38
CA LYS A 181 -1.46 -4.42 -22.99
C LYS A 181 -1.85 -2.97 -22.67
N LYS A 182 -0.92 -2.22 -22.09
CA LYS A 182 -1.05 -0.77 -21.89
C LYS A 182 -1.04 -0.07 -23.25
N VAL A 183 -2.02 0.80 -23.46
CA VAL A 183 -2.15 1.62 -24.66
C VAL A 183 -1.55 3.00 -24.42
N LYS A 184 -1.92 3.62 -23.31
CA LYS A 184 -1.39 4.91 -22.83
C LYS A 184 -1.63 5.07 -21.32
N ALA A 185 -1.36 6.24 -20.78
CA ALA A 185 -1.76 6.62 -19.42
C ALA A 185 -2.58 7.91 -19.45
N TYR A 186 -3.52 8.03 -18.52
CA TYR A 186 -4.19 9.27 -18.17
C TYR A 186 -3.50 9.87 -16.95
N PRO A 187 -2.91 11.07 -17.03
CA PRO A 187 -2.41 11.79 -15.86
C PRO A 187 -3.52 12.06 -14.85
N LYS A 188 -3.15 12.34 -13.60
CA LYS A 188 -4.07 12.87 -12.59
C LYS A 188 -4.80 14.11 -13.13
N GLY A 189 -6.08 14.22 -12.84
CA GLY A 189 -6.93 15.29 -13.31
C GLY A 189 -7.46 15.10 -14.73
N THR A 190 -7.04 14.07 -15.46
CA THR A 190 -7.63 13.74 -16.76
C THR A 190 -9.12 13.43 -16.59
N ILE A 191 -9.96 14.07 -17.41
CA ILE A 191 -11.39 13.80 -17.48
C ILE A 191 -11.62 12.81 -18.63
N PHE A 192 -12.43 11.79 -18.39
CA PHE A 192 -12.86 10.83 -19.41
C PHE A 192 -14.34 10.50 -19.24
N THR A 193 -15.02 10.28 -20.35
CA THR A 193 -16.42 9.82 -20.36
C THR A 193 -16.48 8.31 -20.22
N CYS A 194 -17.32 7.80 -19.34
CA CYS A 194 -17.65 6.37 -19.24
C CYS A 194 -18.54 5.96 -20.42
N LEU A 195 -18.05 5.10 -21.30
CA LEU A 195 -18.81 4.55 -22.41
C LEU A 195 -19.48 3.22 -22.01
N GLU A 196 -18.86 2.49 -21.10
CA GLU A 196 -19.31 1.18 -20.63
C GLU A 196 -18.58 0.84 -19.34
N SER A 197 -19.19 0.12 -18.43
CA SER A 197 -18.55 -0.41 -17.24
C SER A 197 -18.66 -1.92 -17.20
N PHE A 198 -17.63 -2.60 -16.68
CA PHE A 198 -17.54 -4.05 -16.58
C PHE A 198 -17.02 -4.46 -15.19
N LEU A 199 -17.84 -5.26 -14.49
CA LEU A 199 -17.48 -5.85 -13.20
C LEU A 199 -16.75 -7.17 -13.42
N THR A 200 -15.53 -7.28 -12.91
CA THR A 200 -14.74 -8.52 -12.95
C THR A 200 -15.01 -9.40 -11.74
N SER A 201 -14.64 -10.67 -11.81
CA SER A 201 -14.85 -11.65 -10.72
C SER A 201 -14.05 -11.33 -9.45
N ASP A 202 -13.03 -10.49 -9.51
CA ASP A 202 -12.28 -9.98 -8.36
C ASP A 202 -12.92 -8.73 -7.72
N GLY A 203 -14.13 -8.35 -8.16
CA GLY A 203 -14.86 -7.18 -7.69
C GLY A 203 -14.35 -5.85 -8.26
N SER A 204 -13.40 -5.84 -9.19
CA SER A 204 -12.95 -4.61 -9.82
C SER A 204 -13.93 -4.14 -10.88
N VAL A 205 -14.14 -2.82 -11.00
CA VAL A 205 -14.94 -2.20 -12.06
C VAL A 205 -14.03 -1.53 -13.07
N TRP A 206 -14.06 -2.01 -14.29
CA TRP A 206 -13.35 -1.45 -15.42
C TRP A 206 -14.29 -0.54 -16.23
N VAL A 207 -13.76 0.58 -16.66
CA VAL A 207 -14.53 1.58 -17.42
C VAL A 207 -13.92 1.70 -18.81
N ARG A 208 -14.77 1.53 -19.83
CA ARG A 208 -14.38 1.82 -21.21
C ARG A 208 -14.45 3.32 -21.46
N THR A 209 -13.35 3.84 -21.94
CA THR A 209 -13.19 5.23 -22.38
C THR A 209 -12.97 5.27 -23.89
N PRO A 210 -13.01 6.44 -24.55
CA PRO A 210 -12.66 6.56 -25.97
C PRO A 210 -11.28 6.01 -26.33
N SER A 211 -10.37 5.91 -25.36
CA SER A 211 -8.99 5.45 -25.59
C SER A 211 -8.73 4.00 -25.21
N GLY A 212 -9.66 3.33 -24.58
CA GLY A 212 -9.54 1.96 -24.09
C GLY A 212 -10.09 1.79 -22.67
N TRP A 213 -9.66 0.75 -21.97
CA TRP A 213 -10.15 0.39 -20.66
C TRP A 213 -9.28 0.92 -19.54
N VAL A 214 -9.88 1.49 -18.51
CA VAL A 214 -9.24 1.90 -17.26
C VAL A 214 -9.89 1.18 -16.08
N CYS A 215 -9.11 0.85 -15.05
CA CYS A 215 -9.66 0.37 -13.80
C CYS A 215 -10.19 1.57 -13.02
N GLY A 216 -11.50 1.74 -12.98
CA GLY A 216 -12.12 2.84 -12.24
C GLY A 216 -12.19 2.54 -10.74
N TYR A 217 -12.45 1.28 -10.39
CA TYR A 217 -12.44 0.75 -9.03
C TYR A 217 -11.71 -0.59 -8.98
N ASP A 218 -10.81 -0.75 -8.04
CA ASP A 218 -10.10 -2.02 -7.80
C ASP A 218 -10.71 -2.74 -6.60
N GLY A 219 -11.50 -3.78 -6.87
CA GLY A 219 -12.18 -4.57 -5.83
C GLY A 219 -11.23 -5.36 -4.95
N THR A 220 -10.01 -5.66 -5.42
CA THR A 220 -9.03 -6.41 -4.61
C THR A 220 -8.44 -5.58 -3.47
N VAL A 221 -8.48 -4.26 -3.59
CA VAL A 221 -7.95 -3.31 -2.60
C VAL A 221 -8.98 -2.29 -2.14
N ASN A 222 -10.25 -2.44 -2.57
CA ASN A 222 -11.36 -1.55 -2.24
C ASN A 222 -11.03 -0.07 -2.52
N CYS A 223 -10.64 0.24 -3.76
CA CYS A 223 -10.10 1.53 -4.11
C CYS A 223 -10.65 2.12 -5.40
N TYR A 224 -11.10 3.39 -5.35
CA TYR A 224 -11.47 4.18 -6.51
C TYR A 224 -10.26 4.90 -7.11
N TYR A 225 -10.01 4.68 -8.40
CA TYR A 225 -9.01 5.40 -9.18
C TYR A 225 -9.61 6.53 -10.03
N ALA A 226 -10.95 6.63 -10.10
CA ALA A 226 -11.65 7.70 -10.75
C ALA A 226 -12.91 8.08 -9.96
N LYS A 227 -13.26 9.37 -9.98
CA LYS A 227 -14.47 9.94 -9.38
C LYS A 227 -15.37 10.53 -10.43
N GLU A 228 -16.69 10.51 -10.21
CA GLU A 228 -17.61 11.28 -11.04
C GLU A 228 -17.28 12.77 -10.93
N LYS A 229 -17.23 13.43 -12.08
CA LYS A 229 -17.04 14.88 -12.15
C LYS A 229 -18.38 15.53 -11.81
N GLN A 230 -18.41 16.27 -10.72
CA GLN A 230 -19.53 17.12 -10.35
C GLN A 230 -19.64 18.30 -11.28
#